data_409d9809bd6fe3652fbaedc6c0b54eba
#
_entry.id   409d9809bd6fe3652fbaedc6c0b54eba
#
_cell.length_a   1.000
_cell.length_b   1.000
_cell.length_c   1.000
_cell.angle_alpha   90.00
_cell.angle_beta   90.00
_cell.angle_gamma   90.00
#
_symmetry.space_group_name_H-M   'P 1'
#
loop_
_entity.id
_entity.type
_entity.pdbx_description
1 polymer ?
#
loop_
_entity_poly.entity_id
_entity_poly.type
_entity_poly.pdbx_seq_one_letter_code
_entity_poly.pdbx_strand_id
1 'polypeptide(L)'
;GYMDFVKKQILKAVDTCFEQHFIEVEAYYDTVTIDGCYCNRNGMEKPCDKTVTTVEFKNEDKVVAGLCNFTCHSTVLGPQNLKVSSDLAGYVARACEKQWGVYPVIAIGAAGDMSNRHYRQGNDLNELNRVGNEMMSQVFYENRTVKKLNITKPKVNLYRFHEVYQPELENKQK
;
A
#
# COMPACT_ATOMS: atom_id res chain seq x y z
N GLY A 1 4.86 -24.66 14.73
CA GLY A 1 5.02 -24.53 13.27
C GLY A 1 5.20 -23.07 12.82
N TYR A 2 5.29 -22.85 11.49
CA TYR A 2 5.49 -21.49 10.94
C TYR A 2 4.40 -20.49 11.38
N MET A 3 3.16 -20.91 11.37
CA MET A 3 2.03 -20.04 11.79
C MET A 3 2.12 -19.66 13.27
N ASP A 4 2.59 -20.56 14.15
CA ASP A 4 2.79 -20.23 15.56
C ASP A 4 3.93 -19.22 15.73
N PHE A 5 4.98 -19.35 14.94
CA PHE A 5 6.06 -18.37 14.90
C PHE A 5 5.54 -16.99 14.47
N VAL A 6 4.78 -16.89 13.35
CA VAL A 6 4.20 -15.64 12.86
C VAL A 6 3.30 -15.02 13.92
N LYS A 7 2.38 -15.79 14.52
CA LYS A 7 1.50 -15.35 15.60
C LYS A 7 2.29 -14.76 16.78
N LYS A 8 3.34 -15.47 17.21
CA LYS A 8 4.21 -15.00 18.30
C LYS A 8 4.91 -13.68 17.96
N GLN A 9 5.39 -13.52 16.70
CA GLN A 9 6.03 -12.27 16.28
C GLN A 9 5.04 -11.11 16.21
N ILE A 10 3.81 -11.34 15.75
CA ILE A 10 2.76 -10.32 15.75
C ILE A 10 2.45 -9.86 17.18
N LEU A 11 2.22 -10.80 18.10
CA LEU A 11 1.94 -10.48 19.50
C LEU A 11 3.10 -9.70 20.13
N LYS A 12 4.34 -10.14 19.90
CA LYS A 12 5.53 -9.41 20.37
C LYS A 12 5.60 -7.99 19.82
N ALA A 13 5.29 -7.78 18.56
CA ALA A 13 5.28 -6.43 17.95
C ALA A 13 4.21 -5.54 18.59
N VAL A 14 3.02 -6.09 18.86
CA VAL A 14 1.95 -5.37 19.56
C VAL A 14 2.37 -4.99 20.98
N ASP A 15 2.89 -5.94 21.75
CA ASP A 15 3.37 -5.71 23.11
C ASP A 15 4.45 -4.60 23.13
N THR A 16 5.42 -4.69 22.21
CA THR A 16 6.46 -3.66 22.08
C THR A 16 5.88 -2.27 21.80
N CYS A 17 4.81 -2.17 20.99
CA CYS A 17 4.15 -0.87 20.76
C CYS A 17 3.54 -0.30 22.04
N PHE A 18 2.93 -1.15 22.90
CA PHE A 18 2.33 -0.71 24.16
C PHE A 18 3.35 -0.38 25.26
N GLU A 19 4.57 -0.89 25.15
CA GLU A 19 5.70 -0.55 26.05
C GLU A 19 6.30 0.82 25.75
N GLN A 20 6.01 1.40 24.58
CA GLN A 20 6.52 2.72 24.19
C GLN A 20 5.67 3.84 24.80
N HIS A 21 6.26 5.02 24.93
CA HIS A 21 5.51 6.20 25.31
C HIS A 21 4.61 6.65 24.16
N PHE A 22 3.31 6.80 24.49
CA PHE A 22 2.38 7.41 23.54
C PHE A 22 2.59 8.92 23.50
N ILE A 23 2.53 9.47 22.30
CA ILE A 23 2.56 10.91 22.05
C ILE A 23 1.26 11.35 21.40
N GLU A 24 0.82 12.55 21.70
CA GLU A 24 -0.32 13.14 20.98
C GLU A 24 0.08 13.45 19.54
N VAL A 25 -0.83 13.15 18.63
CA VAL A 25 -0.64 13.41 17.20
C VAL A 25 -1.91 13.94 16.57
N GLU A 26 -1.74 14.74 15.55
CA GLU A 26 -2.79 15.08 14.62
C GLU A 26 -2.66 14.24 13.36
N ALA A 27 -3.78 13.77 12.82
CA ALA A 27 -3.79 13.00 11.59
C ALA A 27 -4.21 13.88 10.40
N TYR A 28 -3.47 13.73 9.30
CA TYR A 28 -3.74 14.40 8.04
C TYR A 28 -3.78 13.38 6.91
N TYR A 29 -4.56 13.62 5.88
CA TYR A 29 -4.65 12.72 4.74
C TYR A 29 -4.66 13.47 3.43
N ASP A 30 -4.28 12.77 2.39
CA ASP A 30 -4.47 13.18 1.01
C ASP A 30 -4.86 11.96 0.17
N THR A 31 -5.58 12.22 -0.91
CA THR A 31 -6.06 11.19 -1.83
C THR A 31 -5.85 11.68 -3.25
N VAL A 32 -5.00 10.97 -3.98
CA VAL A 32 -4.63 11.32 -5.36
C VAL A 32 -5.03 10.20 -6.29
N THR A 33 -5.68 10.53 -7.39
CA THR A 33 -5.88 9.59 -8.51
C THR A 33 -4.68 9.70 -9.44
N ILE A 34 -3.91 8.62 -9.54
CA ILE A 34 -2.72 8.56 -10.40
C ILE A 34 -3.06 7.94 -11.76
N ASP A 35 -2.29 8.28 -12.79
CA ASP A 35 -2.44 7.71 -14.11
C ASP A 35 -1.11 7.21 -14.67
N GLY A 36 -1.16 6.38 -15.72
CA GLY A 36 0.05 5.89 -16.39
C GLY A 36 0.90 4.87 -15.63
N CYS A 37 0.49 4.43 -14.43
CA CYS A 37 1.30 3.57 -13.56
C CYS A 37 0.79 2.13 -13.47
N TYR A 38 -0.52 1.96 -13.30
CA TYR A 38 -1.19 0.66 -13.25
C TYR A 38 -2.66 0.77 -13.62
N CYS A 39 -3.26 -0.34 -13.98
CA CYS A 39 -4.69 -0.45 -14.33
C CYS A 39 -5.18 -1.87 -14.13
N ASN A 40 -6.41 -2.15 -14.58
CA ASN A 40 -6.93 -3.51 -14.58
C ASN A 40 -6.10 -4.38 -15.53
N ARG A 41 -5.59 -5.51 -15.04
CA ARG A 41 -4.71 -6.42 -15.78
C ARG A 41 -5.41 -7.17 -16.93
N ASN A 42 -6.74 -7.18 -16.93
CA ASN A 42 -7.57 -7.87 -17.92
C ASN A 42 -8.04 -6.92 -19.05
N GLY A 43 -7.65 -5.65 -19.02
CA GLY A 43 -7.92 -4.63 -20.02
C GLY A 43 -7.87 -3.22 -19.42
N MET A 44 -7.23 -2.30 -20.13
CA MET A 44 -7.07 -0.91 -19.67
C MET A 44 -8.39 -0.15 -19.58
N GLU A 45 -9.39 -0.60 -20.34
CA GLU A 45 -10.75 -0.07 -20.37
C GLU A 45 -11.63 -0.52 -19.21
N LYS A 46 -11.18 -1.54 -18.47
CA LYS A 46 -11.94 -2.08 -17.35
C LYS A 46 -11.81 -1.21 -16.09
N PRO A 47 -12.83 -1.20 -15.24
CA PRO A 47 -12.79 -0.48 -13.98
C PRO A 47 -11.54 -0.82 -13.17
N CYS A 48 -10.92 0.20 -12.60
CA CYS A 48 -9.77 0.04 -11.73
C CYS A 48 -9.70 1.17 -10.69
N ASP A 49 -9.22 0.85 -9.51
CA ASP A 49 -8.95 1.84 -8.48
C ASP A 49 -7.52 2.36 -8.66
N LYS A 50 -7.40 3.59 -9.13
CA LYS A 50 -6.14 4.32 -9.30
C LYS A 50 -5.84 5.28 -8.13
N THR A 51 -6.59 5.15 -7.05
CA THR A 51 -6.46 6.03 -5.89
C THR A 51 -5.25 5.63 -5.04
N VAL A 52 -4.42 6.60 -4.74
CA VAL A 52 -3.39 6.49 -3.70
C VAL A 52 -3.79 7.38 -2.54
N THR A 53 -3.90 6.79 -1.37
CA THR A 53 -4.22 7.50 -0.13
C THR A 53 -3.00 7.52 0.79
N THR A 54 -2.64 8.69 1.27
CA THR A 54 -1.60 8.88 2.28
C THR A 54 -2.21 9.40 3.56
N VAL A 55 -1.72 8.93 4.69
CA VAL A 55 -2.06 9.46 6.02
C VAL A 55 -0.76 9.81 6.73
N GLU A 56 -0.71 11.01 7.27
CA GLU A 56 0.41 11.55 8.04
C GLU A 56 -0.02 11.79 9.47
N PHE A 57 0.68 11.22 10.43
CA PHE A 57 0.50 11.49 11.85
C PHE A 57 1.60 12.46 12.27
N LYS A 58 1.20 13.65 12.71
CA LYS A 58 2.14 14.72 13.07
C LYS A 58 2.07 15.01 14.55
N ASN A 59 3.25 15.17 15.13
CA ASN A 59 3.41 15.85 16.41
C ASN A 59 4.04 17.20 16.09
N GLU A 60 3.32 18.27 16.37
CA GLU A 60 3.62 19.61 15.84
C GLU A 60 3.74 19.56 14.30
N ASP A 61 4.82 20.07 13.74
CA ASP A 61 5.05 20.08 12.27
C ASP A 61 5.77 18.83 11.75
N LYS A 62 6.18 17.92 12.64
CA LYS A 62 6.96 16.73 12.27
C LYS A 62 6.08 15.52 12.06
N VAL A 63 6.22 14.87 10.91
CA VAL A 63 5.62 13.54 10.69
C VAL A 63 6.35 12.52 11.57
N VAL A 64 5.61 11.80 12.41
CA VAL A 64 6.14 10.78 13.33
C VAL A 64 5.72 9.37 12.93
N ALA A 65 4.67 9.25 12.12
CA ALA A 65 4.25 8.01 11.49
C ALA A 65 3.51 8.31 10.19
N GLY A 66 3.51 7.39 9.24
CA GLY A 66 2.81 7.54 7.98
C GLY A 66 2.26 6.22 7.45
N LEU A 67 1.21 6.32 6.66
CA LEU A 67 0.60 5.21 5.95
C LEU A 67 0.42 5.62 4.49
N CYS A 68 0.76 4.71 3.56
CA CYS A 68 0.45 4.86 2.15
C CYS A 68 -0.33 3.63 1.68
N ASN A 69 -1.52 3.86 1.15
CA ASN A 69 -2.36 2.83 0.55
C ASN A 69 -2.40 3.03 -0.96
N PHE A 70 -2.21 1.96 -1.72
CA PHE A 70 -2.41 1.93 -3.17
C PHE A 70 -2.86 0.54 -3.63
N THR A 71 -3.39 0.45 -4.85
CA THR A 71 -4.05 -0.75 -5.33
C THR A 71 -3.34 -1.32 -6.55
N CYS A 72 -2.18 -1.95 -6.32
CA CYS A 72 -1.42 -2.63 -7.38
C CYS A 72 -0.56 -3.75 -6.82
N HIS A 73 -0.43 -4.85 -7.57
CA HIS A 73 0.55 -5.88 -7.28
C HIS A 73 1.99 -5.35 -7.44
N SER A 74 2.87 -5.69 -6.50
CA SER A 74 4.31 -5.42 -6.56
C SER A 74 4.99 -6.46 -7.46
N THR A 75 4.87 -6.29 -8.77
CA THR A 75 5.31 -7.25 -9.79
C THR A 75 5.97 -6.56 -10.99
N VAL A 76 6.76 -5.51 -10.74
CA VAL A 76 7.57 -4.87 -11.78
C VAL A 76 8.75 -5.76 -12.16
N LEU A 77 9.45 -6.28 -11.16
CA LEU A 77 10.62 -7.15 -11.39
C LEU A 77 10.19 -8.50 -11.96
N GLY A 78 10.95 -8.97 -12.93
CA GLY A 78 10.70 -10.23 -13.61
C GLY A 78 11.42 -11.43 -12.97
N PRO A 79 11.23 -12.63 -13.54
CA PRO A 79 11.81 -13.88 -13.03
C PRO A 79 13.34 -13.93 -13.09
N GLN A 80 13.97 -13.02 -13.82
CA GLN A 80 15.43 -12.88 -13.87
C GLN A 80 16.00 -12.26 -12.58
N ASN A 81 15.16 -11.60 -11.78
CA ASN A 81 15.58 -11.13 -10.48
C ASN A 81 15.65 -12.26 -9.48
N LEU A 82 16.87 -12.72 -9.17
CA LEU A 82 17.15 -13.77 -8.18
C LEU A 82 17.37 -13.24 -6.76
N LYS A 83 17.18 -11.93 -6.53
CA LYS A 83 17.36 -11.30 -5.22
C LYS A 83 16.00 -11.10 -4.55
N VAL A 84 15.99 -11.17 -3.21
CA VAL A 84 14.83 -10.75 -2.43
C VAL A 84 14.59 -9.25 -2.64
N SER A 85 13.37 -8.90 -2.98
CA SER A 85 12.97 -7.52 -3.22
C SER A 85 11.53 -7.30 -2.75
N SER A 86 11.28 -6.13 -2.18
CA SER A 86 9.93 -5.63 -1.89
C SER A 86 9.26 -4.99 -3.12
N ASP A 87 9.94 -4.96 -4.27
CA ASP A 87 9.44 -4.45 -5.56
C ASP A 87 8.80 -3.06 -5.43
N LEU A 88 7.66 -2.81 -6.04
CA LEU A 88 6.97 -1.51 -6.03
C LEU A 88 6.59 -1.04 -4.62
N ALA A 89 6.13 -1.94 -3.75
CA ALA A 89 5.79 -1.58 -2.37
C ALA A 89 6.99 -1.01 -1.61
N GLY A 90 8.16 -1.62 -1.78
CA GLY A 90 9.40 -1.10 -1.18
C GLY A 90 9.89 0.19 -1.81
N TYR A 91 9.66 0.39 -3.11
CA TYR A 91 9.95 1.66 -3.74
C TYR A 91 9.09 2.79 -3.14
N VAL A 92 7.78 2.57 -3.07
CA VAL A 92 6.82 3.51 -2.47
C VAL A 92 7.19 3.82 -1.01
N ALA A 93 7.53 2.79 -0.23
CA ALA A 93 7.96 2.98 1.16
C ALA A 93 9.17 3.92 1.29
N ARG A 94 10.22 3.71 0.48
CA ARG A 94 11.41 4.58 0.48
C ARG A 94 11.13 5.99 0.00
N ALA A 95 10.22 6.15 -0.97
CA ALA A 95 9.81 7.47 -1.43
C ALA A 95 9.05 8.25 -0.34
N CYS A 96 8.15 7.58 0.38
CA CYS A 96 7.46 8.14 1.54
C CYS A 96 8.45 8.47 2.68
N GLU A 97 9.39 7.57 2.99
CA GLU A 97 10.42 7.81 3.99
C GLU A 97 11.26 9.06 3.67
N LYS A 98 11.66 9.21 2.41
CA LYS A 98 12.38 10.40 1.96
C LYS A 98 11.57 11.68 2.17
N GLN A 99 10.26 11.64 1.96
CA GLN A 99 9.36 12.77 2.09
C GLN A 99 9.05 13.10 3.55
N TRP A 100 8.87 12.10 4.40
CA TRP A 100 8.37 12.24 5.76
C TRP A 100 9.47 12.17 6.84
N GLY A 101 10.63 11.60 6.50
CA GLY A 101 11.70 11.34 7.47
C GLY A 101 11.43 10.13 8.37
N VAL A 102 10.34 9.38 8.12
CA VAL A 102 9.96 8.16 8.85
C VAL A 102 9.52 7.08 7.88
N TYR A 103 9.82 5.83 8.19
CA TYR A 103 9.42 4.69 7.36
C TYR A 103 7.89 4.44 7.51
N PRO A 104 7.13 4.35 6.42
CA PRO A 104 5.69 4.24 6.47
C PRO A 104 5.20 2.81 6.66
N VAL A 105 3.94 2.67 7.04
CA VAL A 105 3.16 1.46 6.78
C VAL A 105 2.65 1.49 5.34
N ILE A 106 2.90 0.43 4.58
CA ILE A 106 2.34 0.25 3.24
C ILE A 106 1.14 -0.68 3.33
N ALA A 107 -0.01 -0.21 2.87
CA ALA A 107 -1.22 -1.00 2.74
C ALA A 107 -1.54 -1.23 1.26
N ILE A 108 -1.65 -2.49 0.86
CA ILE A 108 -2.09 -2.85 -0.49
C ILE A 108 -3.61 -3.02 -0.46
N GLY A 109 -4.29 -2.27 -1.31
CA GLY A 109 -5.74 -2.33 -1.47
C GLY A 109 -6.22 -3.56 -2.24
N ALA A 110 -7.39 -3.49 -2.85
CA ALA A 110 -8.01 -4.58 -3.61
C ALA A 110 -7.28 -4.81 -4.95
N ALA A 111 -6.09 -5.42 -4.90
CA ALA A 111 -5.18 -5.55 -6.02
C ALA A 111 -5.40 -6.81 -6.89
N GLY A 112 -6.44 -7.60 -6.65
CA GLY A 112 -6.65 -8.90 -7.30
C GLY A 112 -6.60 -8.88 -8.84
N ASP A 113 -7.12 -7.84 -9.44
CA ASP A 113 -7.11 -7.59 -10.88
C ASP A 113 -6.24 -6.41 -11.32
N MET A 114 -5.46 -5.83 -10.41
CA MET A 114 -4.64 -4.64 -10.67
C MET A 114 -3.18 -4.98 -10.98
N SER A 115 -2.61 -4.34 -11.99
CA SER A 115 -1.23 -4.58 -12.40
C SER A 115 -0.64 -3.39 -13.18
N ASN A 116 0.68 -3.27 -13.13
CA ASN A 116 1.46 -2.34 -13.95
C ASN A 116 1.78 -2.88 -15.36
N ARG A 117 1.36 -4.11 -15.71
CA ARG A 117 1.76 -4.84 -16.94
C ARG A 117 1.54 -4.09 -18.25
N HIS A 118 0.51 -3.24 -18.32
CA HIS A 118 0.18 -2.47 -19.52
C HIS A 118 1.01 -1.19 -19.66
N TYR A 119 1.62 -0.72 -18.58
CA TYR A 119 2.40 0.52 -18.54
C TYR A 119 3.91 0.29 -18.41
N ARG A 120 4.33 -0.86 -17.88
CA ARG A 120 5.75 -1.13 -17.74
C ARG A 120 6.39 -1.45 -19.11
N GLN A 121 7.61 -0.95 -19.30
CA GLN A 121 8.43 -1.06 -20.49
C GLN A 121 9.54 -2.11 -20.33
N GLY A 122 9.74 -2.61 -19.13
CA GLY A 122 10.74 -3.60 -18.76
C GLY A 122 10.37 -4.34 -17.49
N ASN A 123 11.32 -5.07 -16.92
CA ASN A 123 11.11 -5.87 -15.72
C ASN A 123 12.36 -5.96 -14.84
N ASP A 124 13.16 -4.91 -14.85
CA ASP A 124 14.39 -4.76 -14.09
C ASP A 124 14.32 -3.62 -13.07
N LEU A 125 15.43 -3.33 -12.41
CA LEU A 125 15.51 -2.24 -11.43
C LEU A 125 15.35 -0.85 -12.04
N ASN A 126 15.73 -0.65 -13.30
CA ASN A 126 15.55 0.63 -13.99
C ASN A 126 14.07 0.89 -14.20
N GLU A 127 13.35 -0.14 -14.65
CA GLU A 127 11.91 -0.05 -14.80
C GLU A 127 11.18 0.13 -13.47
N LEU A 128 11.61 -0.55 -12.42
CA LEU A 128 11.08 -0.34 -11.08
C LEU A 128 11.23 1.12 -10.63
N ASN A 129 12.41 1.69 -10.86
CA ASN A 129 12.68 3.10 -10.57
C ASN A 129 11.80 4.03 -11.41
N ARG A 130 11.64 3.75 -12.72
CA ARG A 130 10.79 4.56 -13.59
C ARG A 130 9.33 4.57 -13.15
N VAL A 131 8.74 3.39 -12.99
CA VAL A 131 7.33 3.25 -12.57
C VAL A 131 7.12 3.86 -11.18
N GLY A 132 8.03 3.59 -10.25
CA GLY A 132 7.96 4.14 -8.90
C GLY A 132 8.09 5.67 -8.87
N ASN A 133 9.00 6.25 -9.64
CA ASN A 133 9.14 7.70 -9.78
C ASN A 133 7.87 8.32 -10.37
N GLU A 134 7.36 7.75 -11.47
CA GLU A 134 6.13 8.20 -12.12
C GLU A 134 4.95 8.22 -11.15
N MET A 135 4.80 7.17 -10.36
CA MET A 135 3.76 7.07 -9.35
C MET A 135 3.94 8.11 -8.25
N MET A 136 5.13 8.17 -7.65
CA MET A 136 5.34 8.98 -6.44
C MET A 136 5.48 10.48 -6.74
N SER A 137 5.85 10.88 -7.96
CA SER A 137 5.78 12.29 -8.38
C SER A 137 4.35 12.81 -8.46
N GLN A 138 3.38 11.96 -8.79
CA GLN A 138 1.97 12.32 -8.77
C GLN A 138 1.40 12.37 -7.35
N VAL A 139 1.91 11.55 -6.43
CA VAL A 139 1.50 11.53 -5.02
C VAL A 139 2.08 12.72 -4.23
N PHE A 140 3.36 13.00 -4.45
CA PHE A 140 4.07 14.12 -3.80
C PHE A 140 4.32 15.26 -4.79
N TYR A 141 3.23 15.78 -5.36
CA TYR A 141 3.29 16.91 -6.30
C TYR A 141 3.62 18.24 -5.60
N GLU A 142 4.09 19.19 -6.37
CA GLU A 142 4.41 20.53 -5.87
C GLU A 142 3.16 21.21 -5.31
N ASN A 143 3.30 21.91 -4.18
CA ASN A 143 2.20 22.56 -3.46
C ASN A 143 1.07 21.62 -2.99
N ARG A 144 1.39 20.35 -2.76
CA ARG A 144 0.48 19.37 -2.17
C ARG A 144 -0.07 19.90 -0.83
N THR A 145 -1.38 19.79 -0.66
CA THR A 145 -2.05 20.12 0.59
C THR A 145 -2.70 18.90 1.20
N VAL A 146 -2.47 18.69 2.48
CA VAL A 146 -3.09 17.60 3.24
C VAL A 146 -4.29 18.12 4.04
N LYS A 147 -5.33 17.30 4.16
CA LYS A 147 -6.54 17.62 4.91
C LYS A 147 -6.46 17.03 6.31
N LYS A 148 -6.80 17.83 7.32
CA LYS A 148 -6.86 17.36 8.70
C LYS A 148 -8.00 16.34 8.87
N LEU A 149 -7.69 15.20 9.50
CA LEU A 149 -8.66 14.20 9.91
C LEU A 149 -9.18 14.53 11.32
N ASN A 150 -10.48 14.72 11.46
CA ASN A 150 -11.11 14.88 12.76
C ASN A 150 -11.51 13.49 13.31
N ILE A 151 -10.59 12.85 14.01
CA ILE A 151 -10.84 11.55 14.65
C ILE A 151 -11.32 11.81 16.08
N THR A 152 -12.62 11.96 16.26
CA THR A 152 -13.20 12.13 17.61
C THR A 152 -13.54 10.83 18.30
N LYS A 153 -14.02 9.83 17.55
CA LYS A 153 -14.31 8.47 18.03
C LYS A 153 -14.15 7.48 16.88
N PRO A 154 -13.19 6.55 16.97
CA PRO A 154 -13.09 5.48 15.98
C PRO A 154 -14.33 4.58 16.07
N LYS A 155 -14.97 4.31 14.95
CA LYS A 155 -16.08 3.36 14.85
C LYS A 155 -15.59 2.12 14.13
N VAL A 156 -15.61 0.99 14.82
CA VAL A 156 -15.22 -0.30 14.25
C VAL A 156 -16.50 -1.12 13.98
N ASN A 157 -16.70 -1.50 12.72
CA ASN A 157 -17.76 -2.42 12.32
C ASN A 157 -17.09 -3.74 11.88
N LEU A 158 -17.45 -4.83 12.52
CA LEU A 158 -16.97 -6.15 12.15
C LEU A 158 -18.03 -6.86 11.31
N TYR A 159 -17.72 -7.14 10.06
CA TYR A 159 -18.55 -7.93 9.17
C TYR A 159 -17.97 -9.34 9.06
N ARG A 160 -18.77 -10.35 9.35
CA ARG A 160 -18.42 -11.76 9.12
C ARG A 160 -19.15 -12.23 7.88
N PHE A 161 -18.41 -12.62 6.87
CA PHE A 161 -18.96 -13.29 5.70
C PHE A 161 -18.89 -14.80 5.95
N HIS A 162 -20.03 -15.49 5.80
CA HIS A 162 -20.03 -16.93 5.70
C HIS A 162 -19.79 -17.29 4.25
N GLU A 163 -18.73 -18.05 3.97
CA GLU A 163 -18.54 -18.63 2.64
C GLU A 163 -19.71 -19.58 2.37
N VAL A 164 -20.50 -19.24 1.37
CA VAL A 164 -21.50 -20.18 0.84
C VAL A 164 -20.75 -21.08 -0.13
N TYR A 165 -20.56 -22.33 0.26
CA TYR A 165 -19.99 -23.34 -0.62
C TYR A 165 -20.86 -23.46 -1.88
N GLN A 166 -20.30 -23.14 -3.04
CA GLN A 166 -20.95 -23.27 -4.34
C GLN A 166 -20.35 -24.44 -5.11
N PRO A 167 -20.89 -25.66 -4.99
CA PRO A 167 -20.34 -26.87 -5.62
C PRO A 167 -20.29 -26.81 -7.14
N GLU A 168 -21.05 -25.89 -7.77
CA GLU A 168 -21.10 -25.72 -9.22
C GLU A 168 -19.80 -25.11 -9.82
N LEU A 169 -18.96 -24.48 -9.00
CA LEU A 169 -17.68 -23.92 -9.47
C LEU A 169 -16.57 -24.96 -9.63
N GLU A 170 -16.62 -26.09 -8.91
CA GLU A 170 -15.63 -27.16 -9.02
C GLU A 170 -15.69 -27.90 -10.38
N ASN A 171 -16.86 -27.92 -11.02
CA ASN A 171 -17.04 -28.63 -12.29
C ASN A 171 -16.57 -27.84 -13.53
N LYS A 172 -16.11 -26.58 -13.38
CA LYS A 172 -15.60 -25.76 -14.49
C LYS A 172 -14.08 -25.77 -14.62
N GLN A 173 -13.36 -26.49 -13.74
CA GLN A 173 -11.89 -26.59 -13.75
C GLN A 173 -11.37 -27.97 -14.19
N LYS A 174 -12.20 -28.82 -14.78
CA LYS A 174 -11.77 -30.08 -15.40
C LYS A 174 -11.73 -29.99 -16.91
#